data_96102095f8c4c4613fdf47ee201d6a93
#
_entry.id   96102095f8c4c4613fdf47ee201d6a93
#
_cell.length_a   1.000
_cell.length_b   1.000
_cell.length_c   1.000
_cell.angle_alpha   90.00
_cell.angle_beta   90.00
_cell.angle_gamma   90.00
#
_symmetry.space_group_name_H-M   'P 1'
#
loop_
_entity.id
_entity.type
_entity.pdbx_description
1 polymer ?
#
loop_
_entity_poly.entity_id
_entity_poly.type
_entity_poly.pdbx_seq_one_letter_code
_entity_poly.pdbx_strand_id
1 'polypeptide(L)'
;MDAGSLTTGQQARAEAILREQVQLMPGSAVTQEKLTAGEYALLQSGEFSWASLNFLDGRLVVEAAAAKPVPDIAAGKADGVFAKAAGTVVRTNLVSGTMLAVPGQAVEAGQLLIGTSRTERDGTPIYEPAAGAVFAQFDWESTREEPLKITAKRLTGKRFSKRVISTNGQHISLPSWKPFSEETALVTTRHIQPDILGFGLPFSVEETTYSEQTEQEIPYTEEQALALAKLHSLQALFRAYPDAAFVAQKEDVSIENNILHYRVVYTIVANICAE
;
A
#
# COMPACT_ATOMS: atom_id res chain seq x y z
N MET A 1 23.37 -25.66 10.12
CA MET A 1 23.66 -24.24 10.32
C MET A 1 22.92 -23.81 11.59
N ASP A 2 23.62 -23.18 12.50
CA ASP A 2 22.98 -22.59 13.70
C ASP A 2 23.06 -21.07 13.55
N ALA A 3 21.92 -20.41 13.65
CA ALA A 3 21.79 -18.98 13.34
C ALA A 3 20.88 -18.29 14.38
N GLY A 4 21.24 -18.44 15.66
CA GLY A 4 20.40 -18.13 16.82
C GLY A 4 19.81 -16.73 16.97
N SER A 5 20.23 -15.73 16.17
CA SER A 5 19.73 -14.33 16.25
C SER A 5 18.93 -13.88 15.03
N LEU A 6 18.84 -14.69 13.99
CA LEU A 6 18.16 -14.34 12.73
C LEU A 6 16.74 -14.91 12.66
N THR A 7 15.84 -14.18 12.02
CA THR A 7 14.52 -14.69 11.66
C THR A 7 14.63 -15.79 10.60
N THR A 8 13.62 -16.66 10.49
CA THR A 8 13.63 -17.77 9.51
C THR A 8 13.87 -17.29 8.07
N GLY A 9 13.33 -16.12 7.69
CA GLY A 9 13.55 -15.53 6.36
C GLY A 9 14.99 -15.07 6.17
N GLN A 10 15.60 -14.46 7.17
CA GLN A 10 17.01 -14.02 7.14
C GLN A 10 17.97 -15.20 7.13
N GLN A 11 17.67 -16.27 7.84
CA GLN A 11 18.43 -17.53 7.80
C GLN A 11 18.45 -18.12 6.39
N ALA A 12 17.26 -18.24 5.76
CA ALA A 12 17.16 -18.77 4.40
C ALA A 12 17.95 -17.90 3.39
N ARG A 13 17.95 -16.58 3.60
CA ARG A 13 18.68 -15.65 2.74
C ARG A 13 20.19 -15.77 2.95
N ALA A 14 20.67 -15.85 4.19
CA ALA A 14 22.08 -16.10 4.48
C ALA A 14 22.57 -17.43 3.89
N GLU A 15 21.78 -18.50 4.01
CA GLU A 15 22.10 -19.80 3.38
C GLU A 15 22.21 -19.71 1.86
N ALA A 16 21.30 -18.98 1.21
CA ALA A 16 21.32 -18.78 -0.24
C ALA A 16 22.61 -18.07 -0.68
N ILE A 17 22.99 -16.98 0.00
CA ILE A 17 24.21 -16.21 -0.28
C ILE A 17 25.47 -17.10 -0.11
N LEU A 18 25.56 -17.83 1.01
CA LEU A 18 26.73 -18.69 1.28
C LEU A 18 26.84 -19.84 0.28
N ARG A 19 25.71 -20.40 -0.18
CA ARG A 19 25.66 -21.43 -1.21
C ARG A 19 26.07 -20.91 -2.58
N GLU A 20 25.51 -19.79 -3.00
CA GLU A 20 25.69 -19.26 -4.35
C GLU A 20 27.06 -18.61 -4.56
N GLN A 21 27.54 -17.84 -3.58
CA GLN A 21 28.74 -17.04 -3.73
C GLN A 21 30.01 -17.75 -3.25
N VAL A 22 29.93 -18.60 -2.21
CA VAL A 22 31.09 -19.21 -1.56
C VAL A 22 31.11 -20.75 -1.67
N GLN A 23 30.00 -21.33 -2.18
CA GLN A 23 29.82 -22.78 -2.29
C GLN A 23 29.97 -23.51 -0.95
N LEU A 24 29.55 -22.89 0.14
CA LEU A 24 29.43 -23.51 1.45
C LEU A 24 28.11 -24.29 1.53
N MET A 25 28.19 -25.61 1.39
CA MET A 25 27.06 -26.54 1.43
C MET A 25 27.34 -27.67 2.43
N PRO A 26 26.30 -28.35 2.94
CA PRO A 26 26.49 -29.56 3.73
C PRO A 26 27.40 -30.57 3.00
N GLY A 27 28.48 -31.00 3.64
CA GLY A 27 29.49 -31.92 3.06
C GLY A 27 30.62 -31.25 2.29
N SER A 28 30.62 -29.92 2.11
CA SER A 28 31.78 -29.22 1.53
C SER A 28 32.92 -29.07 2.53
N ALA A 29 34.18 -29.05 2.03
CA ALA A 29 35.33 -28.73 2.86
C ALA A 29 35.25 -27.26 3.31
N VAL A 30 35.34 -27.04 4.61
CA VAL A 30 35.34 -25.71 5.22
C VAL A 30 36.78 -25.31 5.50
N THR A 31 37.23 -24.22 4.89
CA THR A 31 38.56 -23.63 5.13
C THR A 31 38.37 -22.23 5.71
N GLN A 32 39.41 -21.72 6.39
CA GLN A 32 39.38 -20.37 6.94
C GLN A 32 39.11 -19.30 5.85
N GLU A 33 39.67 -19.50 4.66
CA GLU A 33 39.43 -18.62 3.50
C GLU A 33 37.96 -18.57 3.09
N LYS A 34 37.28 -19.73 3.08
CA LYS A 34 35.84 -19.80 2.77
C LYS A 34 35.00 -19.17 3.86
N LEU A 35 35.36 -19.29 5.13
CA LEU A 35 34.65 -18.60 6.21
C LEU A 35 34.76 -17.10 6.05
N THR A 36 35.95 -16.56 5.86
CA THR A 36 36.20 -15.14 5.63
C THR A 36 35.47 -14.64 4.35
N ALA A 37 35.56 -15.40 3.26
CA ALA A 37 34.83 -15.07 2.03
C ALA A 37 33.30 -15.05 2.24
N GLY A 38 32.78 -15.96 3.07
CA GLY A 38 31.37 -16.01 3.44
C GLY A 38 30.93 -14.78 4.25
N GLU A 39 31.76 -14.35 5.20
CA GLU A 39 31.51 -13.11 5.96
C GLU A 39 31.45 -11.91 5.02
N TYR A 40 32.41 -11.76 4.11
CA TYR A 40 32.40 -10.69 3.11
C TYR A 40 31.18 -10.77 2.18
N ALA A 41 30.80 -11.97 1.74
CA ALA A 41 29.61 -12.15 0.87
C ALA A 41 28.32 -11.70 1.57
N LEU A 42 28.15 -12.05 2.85
CA LEU A 42 27.02 -11.59 3.64
C LEU A 42 26.99 -10.06 3.82
N LEU A 43 28.15 -9.44 4.10
CA LEU A 43 28.24 -7.99 4.21
C LEU A 43 28.00 -7.26 2.88
N GLN A 44 28.55 -7.77 1.77
CA GLN A 44 28.38 -7.20 0.44
C GLN A 44 26.93 -7.29 -0.07
N SER A 45 26.14 -8.22 0.43
CA SER A 45 24.72 -8.33 0.08
C SER A 45 23.91 -7.09 0.49
N GLY A 46 24.42 -6.29 1.44
CA GLY A 46 23.70 -5.14 2.02
C GLY A 46 22.54 -5.53 2.95
N GLU A 47 22.25 -6.82 3.10
CA GLU A 47 21.18 -7.33 3.96
C GLU A 47 21.65 -7.49 5.42
N PHE A 48 22.96 -7.59 5.63
CA PHE A 48 23.57 -7.75 6.94
C PHE A 48 24.58 -6.64 7.21
N SER A 49 24.51 -6.07 8.42
CA SER A 49 25.45 -5.02 8.89
C SER A 49 26.68 -5.60 9.57
N TRP A 50 26.60 -6.84 10.02
CA TRP A 50 27.66 -7.59 10.64
C TRP A 50 27.43 -9.08 10.43
N ALA A 51 28.50 -9.84 10.23
CA ALA A 51 28.46 -11.29 10.08
C ALA A 51 29.76 -11.93 10.60
N SER A 52 29.64 -13.07 11.27
CA SER A 52 30.76 -13.93 11.70
C SER A 52 30.42 -15.39 11.42
N LEU A 53 31.33 -16.10 10.81
CA LEU A 53 31.20 -17.50 10.49
C LEU A 53 32.23 -18.32 11.26
N ASN A 54 31.77 -19.29 12.03
CA ASN A 54 32.60 -20.20 12.76
C ASN A 54 32.26 -21.66 12.41
N PHE A 55 33.27 -22.52 12.36
CA PHE A 55 33.05 -23.93 12.16
C PHE A 55 33.43 -24.69 13.43
N LEU A 56 32.43 -25.19 14.15
CA LEU A 56 32.57 -25.85 15.46
C LEU A 56 31.86 -27.20 15.41
N ASP A 57 32.54 -28.25 15.84
CA ASP A 57 31.99 -29.61 15.96
C ASP A 57 31.29 -30.13 14.70
N GLY A 58 31.85 -29.82 13.51
CA GLY A 58 31.29 -30.24 12.23
C GLY A 58 30.06 -29.40 11.80
N ARG A 59 29.75 -28.29 12.48
CA ARG A 59 28.64 -27.40 12.17
C ARG A 59 29.13 -26.00 11.82
N LEU A 60 28.53 -25.41 10.80
CA LEU A 60 28.70 -24.00 10.49
C LEU A 60 27.78 -23.18 11.38
N VAL A 61 28.36 -22.37 12.26
CA VAL A 61 27.66 -21.40 13.10
C VAL A 61 27.75 -20.05 12.39
N VAL A 62 26.59 -19.44 12.11
CA VAL A 62 26.50 -18.14 11.46
C VAL A 62 25.82 -17.16 12.44
N GLU A 63 26.59 -16.19 12.89
CA GLU A 63 26.10 -15.08 13.66
C GLU A 63 26.08 -13.85 12.75
N ALA A 64 24.92 -13.21 12.61
CA ALA A 64 24.79 -12.03 11.79
C ALA A 64 23.74 -11.07 12.35
N ALA A 65 23.93 -9.78 12.10
CA ALA A 65 22.96 -8.74 12.39
C ALA A 65 22.37 -8.21 11.09
N ALA A 66 21.04 -8.12 11.00
CA ALA A 66 20.38 -7.52 9.86
C ALA A 66 20.77 -6.04 9.71
N ALA A 67 20.99 -5.61 8.48
CA ALA A 67 21.18 -4.20 8.18
C ALA A 67 19.89 -3.44 8.52
N LYS A 68 20.03 -2.32 9.22
CA LYS A 68 18.91 -1.41 9.40
C LYS A 68 18.63 -0.75 8.06
N PRO A 69 17.35 -0.61 7.66
CA PRO A 69 17.02 0.14 6.47
C PRO A 69 17.61 1.55 6.60
N VAL A 70 18.25 2.02 5.52
CA VAL A 70 18.71 3.42 5.46
C VAL A 70 17.46 4.28 5.63
N PRO A 71 17.43 5.23 6.59
CA PRO A 71 16.30 6.13 6.71
C PRO A 71 16.09 6.82 5.37
N ASP A 72 14.85 6.87 4.89
CA ASP A 72 14.50 7.70 3.73
C ASP A 72 14.90 9.14 4.06
N ILE A 73 15.94 9.63 3.42
CA ILE A 73 16.29 11.04 3.46
C ILE A 73 15.23 11.71 2.61
N ALA A 74 14.28 12.39 3.25
CA ALA A 74 13.27 13.15 2.55
C ALA A 74 13.98 14.13 1.59
N ALA A 75 13.85 13.89 0.30
CA ALA A 75 14.35 14.79 -0.72
C ALA A 75 13.64 16.13 -0.53
N GLY A 76 14.36 17.16 -0.09
CA GLY A 76 13.78 18.47 0.14
C GLY A 76 13.40 19.15 -1.18
N LYS A 77 12.49 20.13 -1.12
CA LYS A 77 12.06 20.93 -2.27
C LYS A 77 12.98 22.11 -2.50
N ALA A 78 13.40 22.30 -3.75
CA ALA A 78 14.27 23.40 -4.14
C ALA A 78 13.57 24.78 -4.05
N ASP A 79 12.24 24.81 -4.22
CA ASP A 79 11.44 26.05 -4.23
C ASP A 79 10.83 26.39 -2.87
N GLY A 80 11.10 25.60 -1.83
CA GLY A 80 10.49 25.72 -0.53
C GLY A 80 9.22 24.85 -0.38
N VAL A 81 8.68 24.83 0.84
CA VAL A 81 7.45 24.09 1.16
C VAL A 81 6.33 25.09 1.43
N PHE A 82 5.23 24.93 0.67
CA PHE A 82 4.06 25.81 0.73
C PHE A 82 2.89 25.12 1.44
N ALA A 83 1.97 25.93 1.96
CA ALA A 83 0.72 25.43 2.56
C ALA A 83 -0.27 24.97 1.50
N LYS A 84 -0.80 23.74 1.64
CA LYS A 84 -1.91 23.24 0.80
C LYS A 84 -3.29 23.65 1.32
N ALA A 85 -3.38 24.10 2.58
CA ALA A 85 -4.62 24.56 3.20
C ALA A 85 -4.34 25.72 4.14
N ALA A 86 -5.34 26.59 4.32
CA ALA A 86 -5.33 27.63 5.35
C ALA A 86 -5.63 27.02 6.73
N GLY A 87 -5.06 27.58 7.79
CA GLY A 87 -5.31 27.11 9.15
C GLY A 87 -4.43 27.80 10.19
N THR A 88 -4.61 27.41 11.45
CA THR A 88 -3.76 27.89 12.56
C THR A 88 -2.69 26.83 12.85
N VAL A 89 -1.42 27.21 12.76
CA VAL A 89 -0.30 26.31 13.02
C VAL A 89 -0.32 25.85 14.49
N VAL A 90 -0.30 24.53 14.70
CA VAL A 90 -0.26 23.91 16.02
C VAL A 90 1.16 23.50 16.39
N ARG A 91 1.86 22.86 15.44
CA ARG A 91 3.24 22.41 15.63
C ARG A 91 4.00 22.37 14.32
N THR A 92 5.31 22.49 14.42
CA THR A 92 6.22 22.45 13.29
C THR A 92 7.33 21.44 13.54
N ASN A 93 7.79 20.78 12.48
CA ASN A 93 8.96 19.89 12.50
C ASN A 93 9.83 20.21 11.30
N LEU A 94 11.03 20.73 11.54
CA LEU A 94 11.99 21.09 10.50
C LEU A 94 13.01 19.96 10.30
N VAL A 95 13.21 19.56 9.06
CA VAL A 95 14.26 18.61 8.67
C VAL A 95 15.43 19.36 8.01
N SER A 96 15.12 20.25 7.06
CA SER A 96 16.11 21.05 6.33
C SER A 96 15.51 22.39 5.87
N GLY A 97 16.33 23.41 5.69
CA GLY A 97 15.91 24.74 5.31
C GLY A 97 15.62 25.65 6.53
N THR A 98 14.74 26.62 6.36
CA THR A 98 14.34 27.58 7.41
C THR A 98 12.86 27.54 7.65
N MET A 99 12.43 27.23 8.87
CA MET A 99 11.04 27.30 9.28
C MET A 99 10.57 28.74 9.38
N LEU A 100 9.56 29.09 8.58
CA LEU A 100 8.93 30.42 8.56
C LEU A 100 7.61 30.44 9.31
N ALA A 101 6.96 29.30 9.44
CA ALA A 101 5.71 29.13 10.17
C ALA A 101 5.97 28.97 11.67
N VAL A 102 5.21 29.67 12.51
CA VAL A 102 5.34 29.63 13.97
C VAL A 102 4.05 29.07 14.59
N PRO A 103 4.12 28.20 15.61
CA PRO A 103 2.94 27.74 16.33
C PRO A 103 2.07 28.91 16.83
N GLY A 104 0.74 28.81 16.64
CA GLY A 104 -0.22 29.87 16.92
C GLY A 104 -0.45 30.86 15.76
N GLN A 105 0.35 30.83 14.70
CA GLN A 105 0.20 31.68 13.53
C GLN A 105 -0.91 31.15 12.62
N ALA A 106 -1.76 32.08 12.12
CA ALA A 106 -2.66 31.78 11.01
C ALA A 106 -1.86 31.81 9.70
N VAL A 107 -2.07 30.83 8.84
CA VAL A 107 -1.46 30.71 7.51
C VAL A 107 -2.53 30.52 6.45
N GLU A 108 -2.24 31.01 5.25
CA GLU A 108 -3.12 30.87 4.09
C GLU A 108 -2.63 29.77 3.14
N ALA A 109 -3.53 29.24 2.33
CA ALA A 109 -3.16 28.30 1.27
C ALA A 109 -2.22 28.99 0.27
N GLY A 110 -1.12 28.30 -0.12
CA GLY A 110 -0.07 28.86 -0.97
C GLY A 110 0.98 29.69 -0.22
N GLN A 111 0.86 29.91 1.07
CA GLN A 111 1.88 30.60 1.87
C GLN A 111 3.14 29.72 2.02
N LEU A 112 4.33 30.33 1.90
CA LEU A 112 5.59 29.65 2.14
C LEU A 112 5.74 29.34 3.63
N LEU A 113 5.93 28.07 3.97
CA LEU A 113 6.06 27.57 5.34
C LEU A 113 7.51 27.26 5.72
N ILE A 114 8.28 26.71 4.77
CA ILE A 114 9.69 26.38 4.96
C ILE A 114 10.47 26.92 3.77
N GLY A 115 11.40 27.81 4.03
CA GLY A 115 12.28 28.39 3.03
C GLY A 115 13.54 27.54 2.81
N THR A 116 14.22 27.80 1.67
CA THR A 116 15.43 27.06 1.24
C THR A 116 16.74 27.70 1.71
N SER A 117 16.70 28.88 2.37
CA SER A 117 17.89 29.59 2.83
C SER A 117 18.03 29.50 4.34
N ARG A 118 19.24 29.23 4.81
CA ARG A 118 19.63 29.32 6.21
C ARG A 118 20.83 30.28 6.31
N THR A 119 20.82 31.15 7.29
CA THR A 119 21.96 32.03 7.57
C THR A 119 22.80 31.42 8.68
N GLU A 120 24.08 31.23 8.44
CA GLU A 120 25.05 30.81 9.47
C GLU A 120 25.35 31.95 10.45
N ARG A 121 26.11 31.63 11.54
CA ARG A 121 26.45 32.58 12.58
C ARG A 121 27.34 33.74 12.09
N ASP A 122 28.08 33.53 10.99
CA ASP A 122 28.94 34.51 10.34
C ASP A 122 28.20 35.39 9.31
N GLY A 123 26.89 35.15 9.12
CA GLY A 123 26.06 35.87 8.15
C GLY A 123 26.03 35.26 6.74
N THR A 124 26.74 34.16 6.50
CA THR A 124 26.80 33.52 5.19
C THR A 124 25.46 32.78 4.89
N PRO A 125 24.77 33.07 3.75
CA PRO A 125 23.59 32.34 3.36
C PRO A 125 23.97 30.97 2.81
N ILE A 126 23.40 29.92 3.37
CA ILE A 126 23.45 28.53 2.83
C ILE A 126 22.10 28.19 2.23
N TYR A 127 22.11 27.63 1.02
CA TYR A 127 20.91 27.15 0.35
C TYR A 127 20.80 25.66 0.55
N GLU A 128 19.71 25.23 1.18
CA GLU A 128 19.39 23.82 1.43
C GLU A 128 17.98 23.52 0.92
N PRO A 129 17.73 22.36 0.33
CA PRO A 129 16.36 21.95 -0.02
C PRO A 129 15.46 21.98 1.22
N ALA A 130 14.28 22.59 1.11
CA ALA A 130 13.34 22.71 2.20
C ALA A 130 12.63 21.37 2.48
N ALA A 131 12.72 20.88 3.70
CA ALA A 131 12.04 19.67 4.14
C ALA A 131 11.53 19.81 5.58
N GLY A 132 10.34 19.29 5.84
CA GLY A 132 9.73 19.31 7.16
C GLY A 132 8.23 19.11 7.11
N ALA A 133 7.58 19.27 8.25
CA ALA A 133 6.13 19.17 8.38
C ALA A 133 5.60 20.34 9.22
N VAL A 134 4.49 20.89 8.80
CA VAL A 134 3.75 21.93 9.51
C VAL A 134 2.33 21.43 9.73
N PHE A 135 1.95 21.23 10.97
CA PHE A 135 0.62 20.79 11.35
C PHE A 135 -0.21 22.00 11.75
N ALA A 136 -1.36 22.15 11.07
CA ALA A 136 -2.29 23.23 11.37
C ALA A 136 -3.68 22.66 11.70
N GLN A 137 -4.40 23.41 12.52
CA GLN A 137 -5.81 23.18 12.78
C GLN A 137 -6.63 23.98 11.78
N PHE A 138 -7.60 23.32 11.13
CA PHE A 138 -8.52 23.92 10.19
C PHE A 138 -9.80 23.09 10.06
N ASP A 139 -10.81 23.70 9.47
CA ASP A 139 -12.08 23.03 9.19
C ASP A 139 -12.06 22.46 7.78
N TRP A 140 -12.41 21.18 7.68
CA TRP A 140 -12.59 20.47 6.42
C TRP A 140 -14.05 20.07 6.25
N GLU A 141 -14.65 20.54 5.15
CA GLU A 141 -16.06 20.31 4.85
C GLU A 141 -16.23 19.23 3.78
N SER A 142 -17.25 18.39 3.97
CA SER A 142 -17.67 17.40 2.97
C SER A 142 -19.19 17.36 2.89
N THR A 143 -19.71 17.37 1.67
CA THR A 143 -21.11 17.14 1.37
C THR A 143 -21.24 15.85 0.57
N ARG A 144 -22.18 14.98 0.94
CA ARG A 144 -22.48 13.71 0.29
C ARG A 144 -23.96 13.56 0.08
N GLU A 145 -24.31 12.97 -1.05
CA GLU A 145 -25.69 12.64 -1.41
C GLU A 145 -25.76 11.14 -1.65
N GLU A 146 -26.59 10.46 -0.87
CA GLU A 146 -26.75 9.01 -0.98
C GLU A 146 -28.21 8.68 -1.26
N PRO A 147 -28.52 8.01 -2.39
CA PRO A 147 -29.88 7.63 -2.70
C PRO A 147 -30.38 6.54 -1.75
N LEU A 148 -31.62 6.64 -1.29
CA LEU A 148 -32.27 5.61 -0.47
C LEU A 148 -32.72 4.40 -1.30
N LYS A 149 -32.57 4.44 -2.62
CA LYS A 149 -32.81 3.32 -3.54
C LYS A 149 -31.72 3.30 -4.58
N ILE A 150 -31.11 2.15 -4.78
CA ILE A 150 -30.16 1.92 -5.86
C ILE A 150 -30.65 0.79 -6.76
N THR A 151 -30.39 0.91 -8.05
CA THR A 151 -30.53 -0.20 -8.98
C THR A 151 -29.21 -0.93 -9.08
N ALA A 152 -29.17 -2.18 -8.63
CA ALA A 152 -27.98 -2.99 -8.70
C ALA A 152 -28.23 -4.30 -9.47
N LYS A 153 -27.21 -4.77 -10.18
CA LYS A 153 -27.24 -6.06 -10.83
C LYS A 153 -27.04 -7.16 -9.79
N ARG A 154 -28.01 -8.06 -9.67
CA ARG A 154 -27.97 -9.21 -8.76
C ARG A 154 -27.97 -10.50 -9.54
N LEU A 155 -27.21 -11.47 -9.05
CA LEU A 155 -27.21 -12.81 -9.61
C LEU A 155 -28.53 -13.50 -9.30
N THR A 156 -29.19 -14.06 -10.34
CA THR A 156 -30.45 -14.82 -10.18
C THR A 156 -30.23 -16.24 -9.66
N GLY A 157 -28.97 -16.70 -9.65
CA GLY A 157 -28.57 -18.08 -9.33
C GLY A 157 -28.54 -19.00 -10.54
N LYS A 158 -29.12 -18.62 -11.67
CA LYS A 158 -28.99 -19.38 -12.91
C LYS A 158 -27.64 -19.19 -13.53
N ARG A 159 -27.00 -20.30 -13.95
CA ARG A 159 -25.70 -20.31 -14.59
C ARG A 159 -25.60 -21.38 -15.64
N PHE A 160 -24.79 -21.17 -16.66
CA PHE A 160 -24.35 -22.21 -17.58
C PHE A 160 -22.86 -22.03 -17.87
N SER A 161 -22.21 -23.10 -18.33
CA SER A 161 -20.78 -23.05 -18.66
C SER A 161 -20.57 -23.54 -20.07
N LYS A 162 -19.69 -22.86 -20.79
CA LYS A 162 -19.07 -23.31 -22.03
C LYS A 162 -17.70 -23.88 -21.72
N ARG A 163 -17.36 -25.01 -22.32
CA ARG A 163 -16.04 -25.61 -22.17
C ARG A 163 -15.40 -25.80 -23.53
N VAL A 164 -14.15 -25.38 -23.63
CA VAL A 164 -13.30 -25.56 -24.81
C VAL A 164 -12.11 -26.40 -24.39
N ILE A 165 -11.92 -27.54 -25.04
CA ILE A 165 -10.73 -28.38 -24.85
C ILE A 165 -9.70 -27.97 -25.91
N SER A 166 -8.51 -27.64 -25.48
CA SER A 166 -7.38 -27.25 -26.36
C SER A 166 -6.29 -28.31 -26.28
N THR A 167 -5.92 -28.89 -27.42
CA THR A 167 -4.83 -29.87 -27.56
C THR A 167 -4.10 -29.66 -28.89
N ASN A 168 -2.78 -29.63 -28.90
CA ASN A 168 -1.93 -29.52 -30.09
C ASN A 168 -2.42 -28.52 -31.16
N GLY A 169 -2.90 -27.34 -30.72
CA GLY A 169 -3.41 -26.30 -31.62
C GLY A 169 -4.84 -26.53 -32.14
N GLN A 170 -5.50 -27.57 -31.71
CA GLN A 170 -6.93 -27.80 -32.00
C GLN A 170 -7.80 -27.40 -30.80
N HIS A 171 -8.95 -26.76 -31.10
CA HIS A 171 -9.91 -26.31 -30.11
C HIS A 171 -11.24 -27.03 -30.35
N ILE A 172 -11.70 -27.80 -29.36
CA ILE A 172 -12.95 -28.53 -29.42
C ILE A 172 -13.91 -27.89 -28.42
N SER A 173 -14.97 -27.26 -28.91
CA SER A 173 -16.04 -26.71 -28.07
C SER A 173 -17.02 -27.78 -27.71
N LEU A 174 -17.27 -27.98 -26.42
CA LEU A 174 -18.31 -28.88 -25.93
C LEU A 174 -19.70 -28.23 -26.05
N PRO A 175 -20.74 -28.97 -26.42
CA PRO A 175 -22.08 -28.42 -26.48
C PRO A 175 -22.53 -27.96 -25.09
N SER A 176 -23.15 -26.79 -25.03
CA SER A 176 -23.70 -26.24 -23.79
C SER A 176 -25.13 -25.77 -23.98
N TRP A 177 -25.97 -25.98 -22.99
CA TRP A 177 -27.32 -25.42 -22.97
C TRP A 177 -27.26 -23.97 -22.50
N LYS A 178 -27.90 -23.04 -23.25
CA LYS A 178 -27.97 -21.59 -22.96
C LYS A 178 -29.37 -21.22 -22.49
N PRO A 179 -29.64 -21.18 -21.18
CA PRO A 179 -30.97 -20.85 -20.67
C PRO A 179 -31.30 -19.34 -20.71
N PHE A 180 -30.30 -18.44 -20.93
CA PHE A 180 -30.45 -17.02 -20.99
C PHE A 180 -29.38 -16.37 -21.90
N SER A 181 -29.50 -15.06 -22.18
CA SER A 181 -28.56 -14.33 -23.03
C SER A 181 -27.20 -14.14 -22.35
N GLU A 182 -26.13 -14.24 -23.13
CA GLU A 182 -24.77 -14.00 -22.68
C GLU A 182 -24.51 -12.51 -22.38
N GLU A 183 -25.26 -11.59 -23.01
CA GLU A 183 -25.07 -10.14 -22.89
C GLU A 183 -25.40 -9.59 -21.48
N THR A 184 -26.31 -10.28 -20.78
CA THR A 184 -26.76 -9.90 -19.43
C THR A 184 -26.07 -10.72 -18.34
N ALA A 185 -25.05 -11.50 -18.69
CA ALA A 185 -24.40 -12.41 -17.77
C ALA A 185 -23.08 -11.86 -17.23
N LEU A 186 -22.79 -12.14 -15.97
CA LEU A 186 -21.44 -12.06 -15.43
C LEU A 186 -20.62 -13.24 -15.95
N VAL A 187 -19.53 -12.95 -16.65
CA VAL A 187 -18.67 -13.95 -17.27
C VAL A 187 -17.43 -14.18 -16.41
N THR A 188 -17.16 -15.44 -16.11
CA THR A 188 -15.94 -15.85 -15.41
C THR A 188 -15.26 -16.96 -16.20
N THR A 189 -14.01 -16.79 -16.59
CA THR A 189 -13.22 -17.78 -17.30
C THR A 189 -12.20 -18.41 -16.36
N ARG A 190 -12.12 -19.74 -16.41
CA ARG A 190 -11.16 -20.54 -15.66
C ARG A 190 -10.41 -21.46 -16.61
N HIS A 191 -9.08 -21.44 -16.53
CA HIS A 191 -8.20 -22.37 -17.22
C HIS A 191 -7.86 -23.54 -16.28
N ILE A 192 -8.10 -24.74 -16.74
CA ILE A 192 -7.85 -25.99 -16.02
C ILE A 192 -6.87 -26.81 -16.85
N GLN A 193 -5.75 -27.14 -16.28
CA GLN A 193 -4.83 -28.12 -16.85
C GLN A 193 -4.94 -29.40 -15.99
N PRO A 194 -5.66 -30.44 -16.50
CA PRO A 194 -5.80 -31.65 -15.75
C PRO A 194 -4.48 -32.38 -15.58
N ASP A 195 -4.27 -32.96 -14.41
CA ASP A 195 -3.16 -33.86 -14.15
C ASP A 195 -3.67 -35.24 -13.67
N ILE A 196 -2.88 -36.27 -13.86
CA ILE A 196 -3.08 -37.59 -13.27
C ILE A 196 -1.78 -37.99 -12.59
N LEU A 197 -1.80 -38.16 -11.27
CA LEU A 197 -0.65 -38.56 -10.46
C LEU A 197 0.55 -37.61 -10.60
N GLY A 198 0.31 -36.29 -10.80
CA GLY A 198 1.35 -35.27 -10.98
C GLY A 198 1.88 -35.16 -12.42
N PHE A 199 1.33 -35.93 -13.37
CA PHE A 199 1.64 -35.80 -14.80
C PHE A 199 0.57 -34.94 -15.48
N GLY A 200 0.97 -33.75 -15.96
CA GLY A 200 0.07 -32.89 -16.74
C GLY A 200 -0.38 -33.58 -18.03
N LEU A 201 -1.68 -33.57 -18.28
CA LEU A 201 -2.21 -34.11 -19.53
C LEU A 201 -1.95 -33.17 -20.70
N PRO A 202 -1.77 -33.67 -21.93
CA PRO A 202 -1.41 -32.83 -23.12
C PRO A 202 -2.61 -32.04 -23.67
N PHE A 203 -3.54 -31.65 -22.80
CA PHE A 203 -4.66 -30.76 -23.14
C PHE A 203 -5.01 -29.84 -21.98
N SER A 204 -5.58 -28.71 -22.29
CA SER A 204 -6.15 -27.76 -21.31
C SER A 204 -7.64 -27.61 -21.56
N VAL A 205 -8.36 -27.30 -20.50
CA VAL A 205 -9.79 -27.00 -20.54
C VAL A 205 -10.00 -25.56 -20.12
N GLU A 206 -10.58 -24.77 -21.02
CA GLU A 206 -11.09 -23.45 -20.71
C GLU A 206 -12.57 -23.55 -20.39
N GLU A 207 -12.96 -23.23 -19.17
CA GLU A 207 -14.34 -23.18 -18.73
C GLU A 207 -14.77 -21.74 -18.56
N THR A 208 -15.69 -21.27 -19.41
CA THR A 208 -16.32 -19.96 -19.30
C THR A 208 -17.71 -20.13 -18.68
N THR A 209 -17.87 -19.65 -17.47
CA THR A 209 -19.14 -19.69 -16.73
C THR A 209 -19.86 -18.36 -16.89
N TYR A 210 -21.11 -18.42 -17.30
CA TYR A 210 -22.04 -17.32 -17.43
C TYR A 210 -23.05 -17.40 -16.27
N SER A 211 -23.15 -16.34 -15.50
CA SER A 211 -24.11 -16.21 -14.39
C SER A 211 -25.12 -15.12 -14.72
N GLU A 212 -26.42 -15.48 -14.79
CA GLU A 212 -27.48 -14.53 -15.12
C GLU A 212 -27.56 -13.44 -14.06
N GLN A 213 -27.63 -12.18 -14.53
CA GLN A 213 -27.84 -11.01 -13.69
C GLN A 213 -29.20 -10.38 -14.04
N THR A 214 -29.90 -9.89 -13.04
CA THR A 214 -31.07 -9.07 -13.19
C THR A 214 -30.87 -7.78 -12.43
N GLU A 215 -31.44 -6.70 -12.94
CA GLU A 215 -31.49 -5.43 -12.22
C GLU A 215 -32.57 -5.52 -11.15
N GLN A 216 -32.20 -5.19 -9.93
CA GLN A 216 -33.10 -5.16 -8.79
C GLN A 216 -32.93 -3.82 -8.05
N GLU A 217 -34.03 -3.18 -7.73
CA GLU A 217 -34.04 -2.07 -6.81
C GLU A 217 -33.75 -2.60 -5.40
N ILE A 218 -32.72 -2.04 -4.78
CA ILE A 218 -32.34 -2.33 -3.41
C ILE A 218 -32.63 -1.07 -2.60
N PRO A 219 -33.60 -1.11 -1.68
CA PRO A 219 -33.81 0.00 -0.76
C PRO A 219 -32.71 0.01 0.31
N TYR A 220 -32.18 1.19 0.60
CA TYR A 220 -31.36 1.44 1.78
C TYR A 220 -32.23 2.04 2.88
N THR A 221 -31.99 1.63 4.11
CA THR A 221 -32.52 2.35 5.26
C THR A 221 -31.78 3.68 5.42
N GLU A 222 -32.40 4.65 6.08
CA GLU A 222 -31.76 5.94 6.38
C GLU A 222 -30.43 5.76 7.12
N GLU A 223 -30.37 4.80 8.06
CA GLU A 223 -29.17 4.46 8.80
C GLU A 223 -28.05 3.92 7.90
N GLN A 224 -28.40 3.08 6.91
CA GLN A 224 -27.43 2.53 5.95
C GLN A 224 -26.89 3.62 5.03
N ALA A 225 -27.77 4.47 4.49
CA ALA A 225 -27.37 5.60 3.66
C ALA A 225 -26.49 6.59 4.44
N LEU A 226 -26.83 6.88 5.68
CA LEU A 226 -26.02 7.73 6.56
C LEU A 226 -24.64 7.12 6.84
N ALA A 227 -24.58 5.80 7.12
CA ALA A 227 -23.33 5.12 7.34
C ALA A 227 -22.41 5.14 6.10
N LEU A 228 -22.99 4.99 4.90
CA LEU A 228 -22.27 5.13 3.62
C LEU A 228 -21.76 6.55 3.42
N ALA A 229 -22.60 7.57 3.64
CA ALA A 229 -22.21 8.97 3.52
C ALA A 229 -21.05 9.34 4.45
N LYS A 230 -21.13 8.88 5.71
CA LYS A 230 -20.03 9.02 6.69
C LYS A 230 -18.75 8.34 6.24
N LEU A 231 -18.84 7.10 5.77
CA LEU A 231 -17.70 6.34 5.26
C LEU A 231 -17.05 7.05 4.08
N HIS A 232 -17.84 7.50 3.09
CA HIS A 232 -17.29 8.20 1.93
C HIS A 232 -16.66 9.55 2.30
N SER A 233 -17.23 10.28 3.27
CA SER A 233 -16.64 11.52 3.79
C SER A 233 -15.30 11.26 4.47
N LEU A 234 -15.21 10.25 5.34
CA LEU A 234 -13.96 9.87 6.01
C LEU A 234 -12.90 9.37 5.03
N GLN A 235 -13.28 8.59 4.03
CA GLN A 235 -12.35 8.15 2.99
C GLN A 235 -11.78 9.33 2.20
N ALA A 236 -12.61 10.33 1.88
CA ALA A 236 -12.14 11.53 1.19
C ALA A 236 -11.20 12.35 2.06
N LEU A 237 -11.51 12.49 3.36
CA LEU A 237 -10.64 13.17 4.32
C LEU A 237 -9.27 12.50 4.42
N PHE A 238 -9.23 11.18 4.70
CA PHE A 238 -7.96 10.46 4.88
C PHE A 238 -7.17 10.29 3.57
N ARG A 239 -7.82 10.41 2.43
CA ARG A 239 -7.11 10.50 1.14
C ARG A 239 -6.37 11.84 0.99
N ALA A 240 -6.98 12.94 1.46
CA ALA A 240 -6.38 14.26 1.39
C ALA A 240 -5.38 14.51 2.53
N TYR A 241 -5.65 13.97 3.71
CA TYR A 241 -4.90 14.16 4.94
C TYR A 241 -4.77 12.82 5.71
N PRO A 242 -3.82 11.95 5.31
CA PRO A 242 -3.66 10.62 5.92
C PRO A 242 -3.34 10.64 7.42
N ASP A 243 -2.76 11.74 7.89
CA ASP A 243 -2.32 12.00 9.26
C ASP A 243 -3.29 12.87 10.07
N ALA A 244 -4.52 13.07 9.57
CA ALA A 244 -5.51 13.92 10.21
C ALA A 244 -5.89 13.41 11.62
N ALA A 245 -5.78 14.30 12.61
CA ALA A 245 -6.27 14.09 13.95
C ALA A 245 -7.55 14.92 14.17
N PHE A 246 -8.61 14.29 14.64
CA PHE A 246 -9.90 14.96 14.86
C PHE A 246 -9.87 15.77 16.16
N VAL A 247 -10.37 17.00 16.10
CA VAL A 247 -10.58 17.88 17.25
C VAL A 247 -12.07 17.98 17.55
N ALA A 248 -12.90 18.23 16.52
CA ALA A 248 -14.35 18.35 16.64
C ALA A 248 -15.01 17.93 15.33
N GLN A 249 -16.30 17.64 15.39
CA GLN A 249 -17.12 17.43 14.20
C GLN A 249 -18.51 18.07 14.40
N LYS A 250 -19.07 18.57 13.30
CA LYS A 250 -20.44 19.06 13.22
C LYS A 250 -21.10 18.45 12.01
N GLU A 251 -22.21 17.74 12.23
CA GLU A 251 -22.96 17.04 11.19
C GLU A 251 -24.33 17.70 10.98
N ASP A 252 -24.78 17.72 9.74
CA ASP A 252 -26.12 18.09 9.34
C ASP A 252 -26.64 17.03 8.36
N VAL A 253 -27.86 16.55 8.59
CA VAL A 253 -28.48 15.47 7.81
C VAL A 253 -29.88 15.88 7.44
N SER A 254 -30.20 15.82 6.15
CA SER A 254 -31.56 16.03 5.64
C SER A 254 -31.90 14.98 4.60
N ILE A 255 -33.20 14.72 4.41
CA ILE A 255 -33.68 13.79 3.40
C ILE A 255 -34.68 14.52 2.54
N GLU A 256 -34.37 14.62 1.24
CA GLU A 256 -35.22 15.21 0.24
C GLU A 256 -35.30 14.31 -0.99
N ASN A 257 -36.50 14.15 -1.55
CA ASN A 257 -36.72 13.38 -2.77
C ASN A 257 -36.10 11.97 -2.78
N ASN A 258 -36.10 11.28 -1.63
CA ASN A 258 -35.53 9.96 -1.47
C ASN A 258 -33.99 9.91 -1.60
N ILE A 259 -33.34 11.05 -1.38
CA ILE A 259 -31.89 11.23 -1.32
C ILE A 259 -31.57 11.77 0.07
N LEU A 260 -30.60 11.12 0.73
CA LEU A 260 -30.02 11.58 1.98
C LEU A 260 -28.89 12.57 1.65
N HIS A 261 -29.02 13.80 2.15
CA HIS A 261 -28.00 14.84 2.09
C HIS A 261 -27.27 14.87 3.42
N TYR A 262 -25.98 14.59 3.37
CA TYR A 262 -25.09 14.59 4.52
C TYR A 262 -24.03 15.65 4.35
N ARG A 263 -24.00 16.61 5.27
CA ARG A 263 -22.99 17.65 5.34
C ARG A 263 -22.24 17.50 6.65
N VAL A 264 -20.91 17.49 6.60
CA VAL A 264 -20.08 17.40 7.79
C VAL A 264 -18.92 18.40 7.70
N VAL A 265 -18.66 19.05 8.81
CA VAL A 265 -17.47 19.87 9.03
C VAL A 265 -16.63 19.20 10.11
N TYR A 266 -15.44 18.75 9.74
CA TYR A 266 -14.46 18.22 10.66
C TYR A 266 -13.43 19.31 10.97
N THR A 267 -13.31 19.68 12.24
CA THR A 267 -12.14 20.45 12.71
C THR A 267 -11.01 19.45 12.95
N ILE A 268 -9.95 19.55 12.19
CA ILE A 268 -8.81 18.60 12.21
C ILE A 268 -7.49 19.31 12.42
N VAL A 269 -6.51 18.56 12.91
CA VAL A 269 -5.09 18.92 12.88
C VAL A 269 -4.40 17.96 11.92
N ALA A 270 -3.82 18.48 10.85
CA ALA A 270 -3.13 17.68 9.84
C ALA A 270 -1.91 18.43 9.27
N ASN A 271 -1.03 17.69 8.59
CA ASN A 271 0.09 18.27 7.87
C ASN A 271 -0.43 19.04 6.65
N ILE A 272 -0.16 20.34 6.63
CA ILE A 272 -0.57 21.25 5.55
C ILE A 272 0.53 21.51 4.52
N CYS A 273 1.69 20.85 4.61
CA CYS A 273 2.73 20.97 3.59
C CYS A 273 2.24 20.41 2.26
N ALA A 274 2.37 21.18 1.17
CA ALA A 274 2.13 20.69 -0.18
C ALA A 274 3.23 19.68 -0.55
N GLU A 275 2.85 18.56 -1.17
CA GLU A 275 3.79 17.54 -1.68
C GLU A 275 4.57 18.02 -2.90
#